data_ac0f0a9968a1bbb8571d128594e88557
#
_entry.id   ac0f0a9968a1bbb8571d128594e88557
#
_cell.length_a   1.000
_cell.length_b   1.000
_cell.length_c   1.000
_cell.angle_alpha   90.00
_cell.angle_beta   90.00
_cell.angle_gamma   90.00
#
_symmetry.space_group_name_H-M   'P 1'
#
loop_
_entity.id
_entity.type
_entity.pdbx_description
1 polymer ?
#
loop_
_entity_poly.entity_id
_entity_poly.type
_entity_poly.pdbx_seq_one_letter_code
_entity_poly.pdbx_strand_id
1 'polypeptide(L)'
;MLITLLISLILLSRGKADFTLEIYRELLSALSKKGYQFMTFEQYCQLKASLPKKFVILRHDVDLKAINSLQTAQVEHELGVKASYYFRVVPQSNQPEIIRAIAALGHEIGYHYEDMAIADGNVEIAIAHFQEQLAYF
;
A
#
# COMPACT_ATOMS: atom_id res chain seq x y z
N MET A 1 -27.20 1.96 -28.56
CA MET A 1 -27.23 0.60 -27.95
C MET A 1 -26.06 0.29 -27.03
N LEU A 2 -24.87 0.86 -27.20
CA LEU A 2 -23.71 0.64 -26.31
C LEU A 2 -23.83 1.29 -24.94
N ILE A 3 -24.45 2.45 -24.83
CA ILE A 3 -24.58 3.22 -23.59
C ILE A 3 -25.55 2.57 -22.60
N THR A 4 -26.59 1.91 -23.10
CA THR A 4 -27.59 1.21 -22.27
C THR A 4 -27.00 -0.06 -21.62
N LEU A 5 -26.05 -0.73 -22.29
CA LEU A 5 -25.36 -1.91 -21.73
C LEU A 5 -24.38 -1.50 -20.61
N LEU A 6 -23.70 -0.35 -20.74
CA LEU A 6 -22.79 0.16 -19.69
C LEU A 6 -23.56 0.56 -18.43
N ILE A 7 -24.73 1.18 -18.58
CA ILE A 7 -25.59 1.58 -17.45
C ILE A 7 -26.17 0.35 -16.75
N SER A 8 -26.54 -0.71 -17.47
CA SER A 8 -26.99 -1.98 -16.89
C SER A 8 -25.89 -2.68 -16.11
N LEU A 9 -24.63 -2.64 -16.58
CA LEU A 9 -23.49 -3.23 -15.83
C LEU A 9 -23.19 -2.45 -14.54
N ILE A 10 -23.32 -1.13 -14.55
CA ILE A 10 -23.14 -0.27 -13.36
C ILE A 10 -24.29 -0.46 -12.35
N LEU A 11 -25.52 -0.75 -12.83
CA LEU A 11 -26.68 -1.00 -11.96
C LEU A 11 -26.70 -2.39 -11.35
N LEU A 12 -26.04 -3.38 -11.95
CA LEU A 12 -25.90 -4.74 -11.40
C LEU A 12 -24.84 -4.82 -10.28
N SER A 13 -23.98 -3.80 -10.13
CA SER A 13 -22.98 -3.71 -9.05
C SER A 13 -23.53 -3.13 -7.73
N ARG A 14 -24.79 -2.72 -7.66
CA ARG A 14 -25.43 -2.09 -6.49
C ARG A 14 -25.70 -3.05 -5.30
N GLY A 15 -24.87 -4.04 -5.06
CA GLY A 15 -24.99 -4.96 -3.93
C GLY A 15 -23.69 -5.62 -3.50
N LYS A 16 -22.58 -5.40 -4.21
CA LYS A 16 -21.26 -5.87 -3.77
C LYS A 16 -20.65 -4.83 -2.83
N ALA A 17 -20.09 -5.30 -1.72
CA ALA A 17 -19.32 -4.43 -0.82
C ALA A 17 -18.17 -3.79 -1.60
N ASP A 18 -18.02 -2.46 -1.46
CA ASP A 18 -16.86 -1.75 -1.95
C ASP A 18 -15.61 -2.16 -1.14
N PHE A 19 -14.41 -1.95 -1.69
CA PHE A 19 -13.12 -2.26 -1.05
C PHE A 19 -12.89 -3.76 -0.75
N THR A 20 -13.35 -4.64 -1.64
CA THR A 20 -12.98 -6.06 -1.60
C THR A 20 -11.67 -6.31 -2.34
N LEU A 21 -10.96 -7.40 -2.01
CA LEU A 21 -9.75 -7.81 -2.76
C LEU A 21 -10.06 -8.09 -4.24
N GLU A 22 -11.27 -8.51 -4.58
CA GLU A 22 -11.70 -8.70 -5.96
C GLU A 22 -11.74 -7.36 -6.72
N ILE A 23 -12.41 -6.34 -6.16
CA ILE A 23 -12.46 -4.99 -6.76
C ILE A 23 -11.07 -4.36 -6.84
N TYR A 24 -10.25 -4.56 -5.80
CA TYR A 24 -8.87 -4.12 -5.80
C TYR A 24 -8.06 -4.75 -6.95
N ARG A 25 -8.17 -6.05 -7.14
CA ARG A 25 -7.56 -6.78 -8.26
C ARG A 25 -8.00 -6.21 -9.63
N GLU A 26 -9.30 -5.92 -9.77
CA GLU A 26 -9.83 -5.31 -10.99
C GLU A 26 -9.23 -3.93 -11.25
N LEU A 27 -9.10 -3.09 -10.22
CA LEU A 27 -8.47 -1.77 -10.29
C LEU A 27 -7.02 -1.86 -10.77
N LEU A 28 -6.19 -2.70 -10.13
CA LEU A 28 -4.79 -2.89 -10.50
C LEU A 28 -4.65 -3.38 -11.94
N SER A 29 -5.48 -4.36 -12.32
CA SER A 29 -5.52 -4.89 -13.69
C SER A 29 -5.91 -3.82 -14.72
N ALA A 30 -6.87 -2.96 -14.39
CA ALA A 30 -7.30 -1.88 -15.26
C ALA A 30 -6.20 -0.81 -15.43
N LEU A 31 -5.48 -0.48 -14.37
CA LEU A 31 -4.34 0.44 -14.43
C LEU A 31 -3.20 -0.12 -15.29
N SER A 32 -2.84 -1.40 -15.09
CA SER A 32 -1.83 -2.08 -15.91
C SER A 32 -2.22 -2.08 -17.40
N LYS A 33 -3.48 -2.41 -17.73
CA LYS A 33 -4.00 -2.38 -19.12
C LYS A 33 -3.95 -0.99 -19.76
N LYS A 34 -4.03 0.07 -18.94
CA LYS A 34 -3.89 1.47 -19.40
C LYS A 34 -2.43 1.93 -19.52
N GLY A 35 -1.48 1.05 -19.27
CA GLY A 35 -0.03 1.28 -19.40
C GLY A 35 0.58 2.01 -18.22
N TYR A 36 -0.05 1.97 -17.04
CA TYR A 36 0.59 2.44 -15.81
C TYR A 36 1.60 1.41 -15.33
N GLN A 37 2.79 1.89 -14.93
CA GLN A 37 3.83 1.10 -14.28
C GLN A 37 3.74 1.30 -12.76
N PHE A 38 3.79 0.21 -12.01
CA PHE A 38 3.80 0.29 -10.56
C PHE A 38 5.23 0.30 -10.04
N MET A 39 5.49 1.13 -9.05
CA MET A 39 6.80 1.23 -8.40
C MET A 39 6.66 1.58 -6.93
N THR A 40 7.66 1.25 -6.15
CA THR A 40 7.76 1.64 -4.75
C THR A 40 8.33 3.06 -4.61
N PHE A 41 8.28 3.64 -3.40
CA PHE A 41 8.92 4.92 -3.14
C PHE A 41 10.44 4.85 -3.34
N GLU A 42 11.07 3.76 -2.94
CA GLU A 42 12.51 3.55 -3.17
C GLU A 42 12.84 3.61 -4.67
N GLN A 43 12.12 2.84 -5.48
CA GLN A 43 12.29 2.83 -6.94
C GLN A 43 12.06 4.21 -7.55
N TYR A 44 11.03 4.93 -7.11
CA TYR A 44 10.77 6.30 -7.54
C TYR A 44 11.96 7.22 -7.23
N CYS A 45 12.52 7.14 -6.02
CA CYS A 45 13.68 7.94 -5.62
C CYS A 45 14.94 7.60 -6.44
N GLN A 46 15.12 6.33 -6.82
CA GLN A 46 16.25 5.90 -7.64
C GLN A 46 16.12 6.36 -9.09
N LEU A 47 14.92 6.38 -9.65
CA LEU A 47 14.67 6.67 -11.07
C LEU A 47 14.66 8.15 -11.43
N LYS A 48 14.50 9.05 -10.49
CA LYS A 48 14.36 10.53 -10.57
C LYS A 48 14.34 11.18 -11.97
N ALA A 49 15.34 10.90 -12.81
CA ALA A 49 15.52 11.49 -14.15
C ALA A 49 14.90 10.64 -15.29
N SER A 50 14.43 9.43 -15.00
CA SER A 50 14.01 8.43 -16.01
C SER A 50 12.61 7.88 -15.69
N LEU A 51 11.74 8.66 -15.07
CA LEU A 51 10.40 8.24 -14.71
C LEU A 51 9.55 7.94 -15.95
N PRO A 52 8.77 6.85 -15.96
CA PRO A 52 7.82 6.59 -17.03
C PRO A 52 6.73 7.66 -17.05
N LYS A 53 6.13 7.89 -18.23
CA LYS A 53 5.06 8.89 -18.40
C LYS A 53 3.82 8.60 -17.56
N LYS A 54 3.56 7.33 -17.27
CA LYS A 54 2.43 6.87 -16.46
C LYS A 54 2.94 5.91 -15.41
N PHE A 55 2.82 6.27 -14.16
CA PHE A 55 3.18 5.40 -13.06
C PHE A 55 2.22 5.58 -11.88
N VAL A 56 2.24 4.60 -10.99
CA VAL A 56 1.48 4.56 -9.74
C VAL A 56 2.42 4.12 -8.64
N ILE A 57 2.38 4.81 -7.51
CA ILE A 57 2.97 4.36 -6.26
C ILE A 57 1.80 3.98 -5.34
N LEU A 58 1.78 2.72 -4.92
CA LEU A 58 0.82 2.24 -3.92
C LEU A 58 1.47 2.36 -2.54
N ARG A 59 0.78 3.03 -1.63
CA ARG A 59 1.15 3.13 -0.23
C ARG A 59 0.06 2.51 0.63
N HIS A 60 0.46 1.63 1.54
CA HIS A 60 -0.39 1.00 2.53
C HIS A 60 0.09 1.34 3.92
N ASP A 61 -0.72 2.08 4.66
CA ASP A 61 -0.49 2.37 6.06
C ASP A 61 -1.20 1.30 6.90
N VAL A 62 -0.41 0.47 7.59
CA VAL A 62 -0.91 -0.68 8.33
C VAL A 62 -1.07 -0.30 9.80
N ASP A 63 -2.28 0.11 10.17
CA ASP A 63 -2.58 0.57 11.53
C ASP A 63 -2.92 -0.57 12.49
N LEU A 64 -3.71 -1.56 12.04
CA LEU A 64 -4.29 -2.56 12.94
C LEU A 64 -4.15 -3.99 12.42
N LYS A 65 -4.73 -4.35 11.31
CA LYS A 65 -4.90 -5.74 10.86
C LYS A 65 -3.79 -6.17 9.90
N ALA A 66 -2.60 -6.44 10.40
CA ALA A 66 -1.44 -6.85 9.59
C ALA A 66 -1.74 -8.03 8.64
N ILE A 67 -2.59 -9.00 9.04
CA ILE A 67 -2.96 -10.13 8.19
C ILE A 67 -3.70 -9.69 6.91
N ASN A 68 -4.53 -8.65 6.97
CA ASN A 68 -5.21 -8.12 5.79
C ASN A 68 -4.20 -7.52 4.79
N SER A 69 -3.13 -6.91 5.31
CA SER A 69 -2.06 -6.35 4.47
C SER A 69 -1.32 -7.45 3.71
N LEU A 70 -1.09 -8.61 4.34
CA LEU A 70 -0.51 -9.77 3.66
C LEU A 70 -1.41 -10.26 2.52
N GLN A 71 -2.73 -10.32 2.72
CA GLN A 71 -3.67 -10.70 1.67
C GLN A 71 -3.65 -9.72 0.50
N THR A 72 -3.57 -8.42 0.79
CA THR A 72 -3.43 -7.37 -0.23
C THR A 72 -2.11 -7.53 -0.99
N ALA A 73 -0.99 -7.73 -0.29
CA ALA A 73 0.33 -7.93 -0.86
C ALA A 73 0.39 -9.18 -1.77
N GLN A 74 -0.31 -10.25 -1.40
CA GLN A 74 -0.44 -11.45 -2.24
C GLN A 74 -1.14 -11.14 -3.57
N VAL A 75 -2.24 -10.38 -3.55
CA VAL A 75 -2.94 -9.94 -4.75
C VAL A 75 -2.04 -9.12 -5.66
N GLU A 76 -1.29 -8.19 -5.10
CA GLU A 76 -0.34 -7.35 -5.84
C GLU A 76 0.78 -8.19 -6.46
N HIS A 77 1.38 -9.08 -5.67
CA HIS A 77 2.44 -9.98 -6.12
C HIS A 77 1.98 -10.86 -7.30
N GLU A 78 0.78 -11.46 -7.23
CA GLU A 78 0.19 -12.27 -8.31
C GLU A 78 0.01 -11.47 -9.61
N LEU A 79 -0.19 -10.17 -9.52
CA LEU A 79 -0.32 -9.26 -10.67
C LEU A 79 1.03 -8.66 -11.10
N GLY A 80 2.14 -9.02 -10.47
CA GLY A 80 3.46 -8.44 -10.72
C GLY A 80 3.59 -6.97 -10.28
N VAL A 81 2.73 -6.54 -9.36
CA VAL A 81 2.72 -5.18 -8.80
C VAL A 81 3.56 -5.14 -7.52
N LYS A 82 4.34 -4.08 -7.35
CA LYS A 82 5.04 -3.78 -6.10
C LYS A 82 4.44 -2.55 -5.45
N ALA A 83 4.40 -2.56 -4.11
CA ALA A 83 3.86 -1.49 -3.28
C ALA A 83 4.78 -1.22 -2.08
N SER A 84 4.54 -0.12 -1.37
CA SER A 84 5.25 0.26 -0.16
C SER A 84 4.30 0.12 1.04
N TYR A 85 4.68 -0.71 2.01
CA TYR A 85 3.91 -1.02 3.22
C TYR A 85 4.58 -0.39 4.43
N TYR A 86 3.85 0.48 5.13
CA TYR A 86 4.31 1.18 6.32
C TYR A 86 3.60 0.65 7.55
N PHE A 87 4.37 0.16 8.52
CA PHE A 87 3.84 -0.44 9.74
C PHE A 87 4.09 0.45 10.95
N ARG A 88 3.08 0.55 11.83
CA ARG A 88 3.24 1.16 13.15
C ARG A 88 3.98 0.20 14.09
N VAL A 89 4.78 0.74 15.01
CA VAL A 89 5.42 -0.07 16.06
C VAL A 89 4.46 -0.26 17.24
N VAL A 90 3.34 -0.94 16.95
CA VAL A 90 2.32 -1.32 17.94
C VAL A 90 1.93 -2.79 17.74
N PRO A 91 1.51 -3.54 18.79
CA PRO A 91 1.27 -4.98 18.69
C PRO A 91 0.30 -5.40 17.56
N GLN A 92 -0.67 -4.55 17.23
CA GLN A 92 -1.69 -4.85 16.23
C GLN A 92 -1.15 -4.77 14.78
N SER A 93 -0.11 -3.96 14.56
CA SER A 93 0.52 -3.74 13.26
C SER A 93 1.88 -4.43 13.16
N ASN A 94 2.70 -4.32 14.20
CA ASN A 94 4.04 -4.86 14.25
C ASN A 94 4.02 -6.39 14.50
N GLN A 95 3.80 -7.14 13.42
CA GLN A 95 3.83 -8.61 13.41
C GLN A 95 4.98 -9.07 12.51
N PRO A 96 6.17 -9.38 13.06
CA PRO A 96 7.40 -9.62 12.29
C PRO A 96 7.27 -10.72 11.22
N GLU A 97 6.51 -11.78 11.47
CA GLU A 97 6.30 -12.85 10.50
C GLU A 97 5.55 -12.34 9.27
N ILE A 98 4.51 -11.52 9.47
CA ILE A 98 3.72 -10.93 8.38
C ILE A 98 4.55 -9.90 7.62
N ILE A 99 5.29 -9.04 8.32
CA ILE A 99 6.17 -8.04 7.71
C ILE A 99 7.20 -8.72 6.81
N ARG A 100 7.88 -9.78 7.30
CA ARG A 100 8.84 -10.55 6.51
C ARG A 100 8.19 -11.26 5.33
N ALA A 101 6.97 -11.78 5.49
CA ALA A 101 6.24 -12.40 4.39
C ALA A 101 5.93 -11.38 3.27
N ILE A 102 5.51 -10.16 3.62
CA ILE A 102 5.26 -9.07 2.66
C ILE A 102 6.56 -8.65 1.98
N ALA A 103 7.66 -8.52 2.72
CA ALA A 103 8.98 -8.24 2.16
C ALA A 103 9.44 -9.34 1.19
N ALA A 104 9.22 -10.62 1.53
CA ALA A 104 9.56 -11.76 0.67
C ALA A 104 8.77 -11.79 -0.65
N LEU A 105 7.58 -11.18 -0.71
CA LEU A 105 6.81 -10.97 -1.94
C LEU A 105 7.40 -9.84 -2.82
N GLY A 106 8.43 -9.13 -2.33
CA GLY A 106 9.14 -8.08 -3.06
C GLY A 106 8.57 -6.69 -2.90
N HIS A 107 7.75 -6.46 -1.86
CA HIS A 107 7.24 -5.14 -1.49
C HIS A 107 8.27 -4.39 -0.62
N GLU A 108 8.21 -3.07 -0.68
CA GLU A 108 8.97 -2.19 0.21
C GLU A 108 8.33 -2.13 1.58
N ILE A 109 9.15 -2.17 2.62
CA ILE A 109 8.71 -2.06 4.02
C ILE A 109 9.25 -0.76 4.61
N GLY A 110 8.42 -0.07 5.38
CA GLY A 110 8.79 1.16 6.07
C GLY A 110 8.08 1.34 7.41
N TYR A 111 8.58 2.30 8.17
CA TYR A 111 8.00 2.71 9.44
C TYR A 111 6.85 3.71 9.22
N HIS A 112 5.66 3.39 9.74
CA HIS A 112 4.52 4.32 9.81
C HIS A 112 4.62 5.12 11.10
N TYR A 113 5.07 6.36 11.00
CA TYR A 113 5.32 7.24 12.14
C TYR A 113 4.07 8.01 12.57
N GLU A 114 3.89 8.12 13.89
CA GLU A 114 2.89 8.98 14.55
C GLU A 114 3.55 9.78 15.70
N ASP A 115 4.86 10.01 15.61
CA ASP A 115 5.72 10.51 16.68
C ASP A 115 5.28 11.86 17.22
N MET A 116 4.75 12.75 16.37
CA MET A 116 4.22 14.05 16.81
C MET A 116 2.99 13.89 17.72
N ALA A 117 2.11 12.93 17.44
CA ALA A 117 0.95 12.67 18.27
C ALA A 117 1.37 12.01 19.60
N ILE A 118 2.33 11.09 19.56
CA ILE A 118 2.89 10.43 20.76
C ILE A 118 3.60 11.45 21.67
N ALA A 119 4.29 12.41 21.07
CA ALA A 119 5.04 13.45 21.78
C ALA A 119 4.18 14.67 22.19
N ASP A 120 2.85 14.60 22.02
CA ASP A 120 1.92 15.71 22.29
C ASP A 120 2.37 17.04 21.68
N GLY A 121 2.86 16.98 20.44
CA GLY A 121 3.34 18.13 19.68
C GLY A 121 4.78 18.61 20.01
N ASN A 122 5.48 17.95 20.92
CA ASN A 122 6.88 18.29 21.24
C ASN A 122 7.81 17.74 20.16
N VAL A 123 8.41 18.62 19.37
CA VAL A 123 9.25 18.27 18.22
C VAL A 123 10.51 17.50 18.63
N GLU A 124 11.17 17.89 19.71
CA GLU A 124 12.42 17.24 20.16
C GLU A 124 12.16 15.80 20.61
N ILE A 125 11.09 15.58 21.38
CA ILE A 125 10.65 14.24 21.80
C ILE A 125 10.22 13.42 20.58
N ALA A 126 9.48 14.01 19.64
CA ALA A 126 9.05 13.34 18.42
C ALA A 126 10.23 12.86 17.56
N ILE A 127 11.27 13.71 17.39
CA ILE A 127 12.47 13.34 16.63
C ILE A 127 13.22 12.20 17.33
N ALA A 128 13.40 12.26 18.63
CA ALA A 128 14.07 11.21 19.39
C ALA A 128 13.33 9.88 19.29
N HIS A 129 12.00 9.89 19.46
CA HIS A 129 11.16 8.72 19.30
C HIS A 129 11.22 8.17 17.87
N PHE A 130 11.10 9.01 16.86
CA PHE A 130 11.22 8.60 15.46
C PHE A 130 12.55 7.89 15.17
N GLN A 131 13.66 8.42 15.66
CA GLN A 131 14.99 7.82 15.46
C GLN A 131 15.10 6.45 16.14
N GLU A 132 14.55 6.30 17.34
CA GLU A 132 14.52 5.02 18.06
C GLU A 132 13.69 3.97 17.27
N GLN A 133 12.48 4.33 16.85
CA GLN A 133 11.60 3.41 16.14
C GLN A 133 12.12 3.08 14.74
N LEU A 134 12.73 4.02 14.06
CA LEU A 134 13.35 3.79 12.74
C LEU A 134 14.54 2.83 12.84
N ALA A 135 15.32 2.88 13.93
CA ALA A 135 16.42 1.95 14.15
C ALA A 135 15.94 0.53 14.50
N TYR A 136 14.72 0.37 14.99
CA TYR A 136 14.08 -0.92 15.23
C TYR A 136 13.67 -1.63 13.93
N PHE A 137 13.23 -0.86 12.91
CA PHE A 137 12.78 -1.36 11.60
C PHE A 137 13.95 -1.68 10.67
#